data_6be8f2cc52cb8e31d9c2bb3256a65184
#
_entry.id   6be8f2cc52cb8e31d9c2bb3256a65184
#
_cell.length_a   1.000
_cell.length_b   1.000
_cell.length_c   1.000
_cell.angle_alpha   90.00
_cell.angle_beta   90.00
_cell.angle_gamma   90.00
#
_symmetry.space_group_name_H-M   'P 1'
#
loop_
_entity.id
_entity.type
_entity.pdbx_description
1 polymer ?
#
loop_
_entity_poly.entity_id
_entity_poly.type
_entity_poly.pdbx_seq_one_letter_code
_entity_poly.pdbx_strand_id
1 'polypeptide(L)'
;MKKLAAILLGASALLAVGQAYAADLVVGVSWNNFQEERWKTDEAAIKKVLDAAGVKYISTDAQSSASKQLTDVENLISQGANALIVLAQDTDAIQPAVQKAVDEGIPVIGYDRLIENPKAFYITFDNKLVGHMQAAAVFAQAPKGNYVFIKGNSADPNADFLRAGQDEVVGDAIKSGAITNVGETYTDNWDPANAQKEMEQFLTKNNNKVDAVVSENDGMAGGVVAALAAQGLAGTVPVSGQDGDHAALNRIALGTQTVSVWKDARELGKEAATVAIELAKGTTLDKVEGSVTFDGGPKKVPMHSLFLKPVAITKDNLNVVIDAGWITKAEVCQGVPAGKIAVCG
;
A
#
# COMPACT_ATOMS: atom_id res chain seq x y z
N MET A 1 -23.72 -91.74 10.23
CA MET A 1 -24.09 -90.48 10.86
C MET A 1 -22.84 -89.59 10.88
N LYS A 2 -22.63 -88.75 9.83
CA LYS A 2 -21.49 -87.89 9.73
C LYS A 2 -21.99 -86.42 9.73
N LYS A 3 -21.66 -85.63 10.77
CA LYS A 3 -21.99 -84.19 10.88
C LYS A 3 -21.02 -83.43 10.10
N LEU A 4 -21.51 -82.66 9.10
CA LEU A 4 -20.72 -81.59 8.39
C LEU A 4 -20.74 -80.36 9.27
N ALA A 5 -19.58 -79.84 9.60
CA ALA A 5 -19.37 -78.51 10.16
C ALA A 5 -19.04 -77.54 9.02
N ALA A 6 -19.90 -76.52 8.85
CA ALA A 6 -19.68 -75.44 7.92
C ALA A 6 -18.85 -74.33 8.63
N ILE A 7 -17.67 -74.05 8.07
CA ILE A 7 -16.82 -72.93 8.51
C ILE A 7 -17.21 -71.69 7.70
N LEU A 8 -17.79 -70.69 8.38
CA LEU A 8 -18.01 -69.36 7.83
C LEU A 8 -16.70 -68.54 7.93
N LEU A 9 -16.02 -68.30 6.78
CA LEU A 9 -14.97 -67.30 6.72
C LEU A 9 -15.63 -65.90 6.59
N GLY A 10 -15.55 -65.12 7.67
CA GLY A 10 -15.87 -63.70 7.66
C GLY A 10 -14.74 -62.92 7.04
N ALA A 11 -14.95 -62.36 5.85
CA ALA A 11 -14.02 -61.40 5.23
C ALA A 11 -14.22 -60.05 5.90
N SER A 12 -13.34 -59.66 6.83
CA SER A 12 -13.27 -58.31 7.37
C SER A 12 -12.59 -57.40 6.31
N ALA A 13 -13.37 -56.63 5.55
CA ALA A 13 -12.88 -55.57 4.73
C ALA A 13 -12.43 -54.40 5.65
N LEU A 14 -11.11 -54.25 5.84
CA LEU A 14 -10.53 -53.07 6.42
C LEU A 14 -10.70 -51.93 5.42
N LEU A 15 -11.68 -51.06 5.66
CA LEU A 15 -11.75 -49.74 5.05
C LEU A 15 -10.57 -48.93 5.58
N ALA A 16 -9.47 -48.87 4.84
CA ALA A 16 -8.44 -47.88 5.05
C ALA A 16 -9.05 -46.52 4.67
N VAL A 17 -9.54 -45.79 5.67
CA VAL A 17 -9.85 -44.38 5.56
C VAL A 17 -8.48 -43.70 5.36
N GLY A 18 -8.13 -43.46 4.10
CA GLY A 18 -6.98 -42.61 3.78
C GLY A 18 -7.23 -41.25 4.41
N GLN A 19 -6.46 -40.92 5.45
CA GLN A 19 -6.31 -39.53 5.84
C GLN A 19 -5.76 -38.79 4.62
N ALA A 20 -6.63 -38.11 3.91
CA ALA A 20 -6.18 -37.06 2.98
C ALA A 20 -5.41 -36.06 3.86
N TYR A 21 -4.11 -36.09 3.82
CA TYR A 21 -3.30 -34.99 4.29
C TYR A 21 -3.79 -33.77 3.49
N ALA A 22 -4.48 -32.86 4.16
CA ALA A 22 -4.69 -31.54 3.58
C ALA A 22 -3.28 -31.03 3.26
N ALA A 23 -2.97 -30.86 1.98
CA ALA A 23 -1.69 -30.27 1.59
C ALA A 23 -1.56 -28.95 2.34
N ASP A 24 -0.41 -28.73 2.99
CA ASP A 24 -0.18 -27.48 3.71
C ASP A 24 -0.35 -26.34 2.72
N LEU A 25 -1.26 -25.42 3.03
CA LEU A 25 -1.49 -24.27 2.17
C LEU A 25 -0.22 -23.42 2.09
N VAL A 26 0.07 -22.95 0.90
CA VAL A 26 1.22 -22.06 0.60
C VAL A 26 0.69 -20.75 0.04
N VAL A 27 1.04 -19.64 0.65
CA VAL A 27 0.78 -18.30 0.12
C VAL A 27 2.08 -17.70 -0.39
N GLY A 28 2.10 -17.35 -1.67
CA GLY A 28 3.22 -16.68 -2.33
C GLY A 28 3.03 -15.17 -2.30
N VAL A 29 4.06 -14.42 -1.90
CA VAL A 29 4.03 -12.96 -1.88
C VAL A 29 5.11 -12.40 -2.78
N SER A 30 4.72 -11.59 -3.77
CA SER A 30 5.65 -10.90 -4.67
C SER A 30 5.71 -9.43 -4.30
N TRP A 31 6.85 -9.02 -3.73
CA TRP A 31 7.14 -7.63 -3.39
C TRP A 31 7.78 -6.91 -4.59
N ASN A 32 7.44 -5.62 -4.77
CA ASN A 32 8.10 -4.78 -5.77
C ASN A 32 9.54 -4.40 -5.35
N ASN A 33 9.70 -3.98 -4.09
CA ASN A 33 10.95 -3.69 -3.40
C ASN A 33 10.66 -3.49 -1.90
N PHE A 34 11.68 -3.13 -1.11
CA PHE A 34 11.57 -2.78 0.31
C PHE A 34 12.11 -1.37 0.62
N GLN A 35 12.00 -0.44 -0.34
CA GLN A 35 12.47 0.93 -0.19
C GLN A 35 11.57 1.72 0.78
N GLU A 36 10.25 1.66 0.61
CA GLU A 36 9.31 2.29 1.54
C GLU A 36 9.29 1.50 2.87
N GLU A 37 9.33 2.23 3.98
CA GLU A 37 9.42 1.68 5.34
C GLU A 37 8.28 0.70 5.64
N ARG A 38 7.07 1.02 5.17
CA ARG A 38 5.86 0.24 5.43
C ARG A 38 5.94 -1.21 4.98
N TRP A 39 6.61 -1.53 3.85
CA TRP A 39 6.60 -2.89 3.28
C TRP A 39 7.13 -3.97 4.21
N LYS A 40 8.04 -3.63 5.12
CA LYS A 40 8.51 -4.56 6.18
C LYS A 40 7.44 -4.80 7.23
N THR A 41 6.64 -3.78 7.54
CA THR A 41 5.51 -3.89 8.47
C THR A 41 4.37 -4.69 7.86
N ASP A 42 4.05 -4.44 6.58
CA ASP A 42 3.09 -5.22 5.79
C ASP A 42 3.49 -6.71 5.76
N GLU A 43 4.76 -7.01 5.43
CA GLU A 43 5.28 -8.38 5.41
C GLU A 43 5.17 -9.07 6.76
N ALA A 44 5.54 -8.38 7.85
CA ALA A 44 5.45 -8.92 9.19
C ALA A 44 3.99 -9.23 9.60
N ALA A 45 3.04 -8.39 9.20
CA ALA A 45 1.63 -8.59 9.45
C ALA A 45 1.07 -9.80 8.67
N ILE A 46 1.43 -9.92 7.38
CA ILE A 46 1.08 -11.07 6.55
C ILE A 46 1.63 -12.36 7.17
N LYS A 47 2.92 -12.41 7.48
CA LYS A 47 3.57 -13.58 8.09
C LYS A 47 2.89 -14.00 9.38
N LYS A 48 2.57 -13.04 10.26
CA LYS A 48 1.91 -13.29 11.54
C LYS A 48 0.58 -14.02 11.37
N VAL A 49 -0.23 -13.64 10.39
CA VAL A 49 -1.53 -14.28 10.11
C VAL A 49 -1.34 -15.68 9.53
N LEU A 50 -0.44 -15.82 8.54
CA LEU A 50 -0.16 -17.10 7.90
C LEU A 50 0.40 -18.12 8.89
N ASP A 51 1.36 -17.71 9.73
CA ASP A 51 1.95 -18.57 10.78
C ASP A 51 0.89 -19.03 11.78
N ALA A 52 0.01 -18.11 12.23
CA ALA A 52 -1.08 -18.45 13.15
C ALA A 52 -2.10 -19.44 12.54
N ALA A 53 -2.24 -19.44 11.22
CA ALA A 53 -3.11 -20.35 10.47
C ALA A 53 -2.41 -21.65 10.04
N GLY A 54 -1.12 -21.82 10.31
CA GLY A 54 -0.32 -22.97 9.84
C GLY A 54 -0.11 -22.97 8.31
N VAL A 55 -0.14 -21.80 7.67
CA VAL A 55 0.02 -21.63 6.23
C VAL A 55 1.46 -21.24 5.92
N LYS A 56 2.07 -21.90 4.94
CA LYS A 56 3.44 -21.61 4.55
C LYS A 56 3.53 -20.29 3.79
N TYR A 57 4.44 -19.42 4.23
CA TYR A 57 4.82 -18.19 3.53
C TYR A 57 6.03 -18.45 2.62
N ILE A 58 5.94 -18.04 1.35
CA ILE A 58 7.07 -17.93 0.43
C ILE A 58 7.03 -16.56 -0.22
N SER A 59 8.19 -15.96 -0.51
CA SER A 59 8.21 -14.61 -1.10
C SER A 59 9.37 -14.38 -2.06
N THR A 60 9.20 -13.35 -2.87
CA THR A 60 10.22 -12.82 -3.79
C THR A 60 10.26 -11.29 -3.68
N ASP A 61 11.41 -10.71 -4.00
CA ASP A 61 11.64 -9.27 -4.08
C ASP A 61 12.09 -8.93 -5.51
N ALA A 62 11.28 -8.16 -6.21
CA ALA A 62 11.54 -7.76 -7.59
C ALA A 62 12.65 -6.71 -7.72
N GLN A 63 13.06 -6.09 -6.62
CA GLN A 63 14.12 -5.07 -6.62
C GLN A 63 13.87 -3.94 -7.63
N SER A 64 12.62 -3.47 -7.70
CA SER A 64 12.15 -2.45 -8.65
C SER A 64 12.24 -2.84 -10.13
N SER A 65 12.33 -4.14 -10.45
CA SER A 65 12.38 -4.63 -11.82
C SER A 65 11.08 -5.34 -12.21
N ALA A 66 10.30 -4.75 -13.11
CA ALA A 66 9.06 -5.34 -13.62
C ALA A 66 9.30 -6.70 -14.32
N SER A 67 10.39 -6.82 -15.10
CA SER A 67 10.73 -8.06 -15.77
C SER A 67 11.15 -9.16 -14.80
N LYS A 68 11.87 -8.81 -13.72
CA LYS A 68 12.19 -9.75 -12.66
C LYS A 68 10.91 -10.21 -11.95
N GLN A 69 9.97 -9.29 -11.68
CA GLN A 69 8.73 -9.63 -11.00
C GLN A 69 7.88 -10.65 -11.77
N LEU A 70 7.84 -10.57 -13.10
CA LEU A 70 7.20 -11.61 -13.92
C LEU A 70 7.75 -13.00 -13.61
N THR A 71 9.07 -13.16 -13.68
CA THR A 71 9.76 -14.43 -13.38
C THR A 71 9.54 -14.84 -11.92
N ASP A 72 9.57 -13.89 -11.00
CA ASP A 72 9.36 -14.12 -9.57
C ASP A 72 7.98 -14.72 -9.30
N VAL A 73 6.93 -14.18 -9.90
CA VAL A 73 5.55 -14.70 -9.75
C VAL A 73 5.44 -16.11 -10.36
N GLU A 74 6.02 -16.35 -11.54
CA GLU A 74 6.06 -17.69 -12.14
C GLU A 74 6.80 -18.71 -11.25
N ASN A 75 7.85 -18.28 -10.58
CA ASN A 75 8.58 -19.11 -9.63
C ASN A 75 7.72 -19.43 -8.39
N LEU A 76 6.95 -18.47 -7.86
CA LEU A 76 6.02 -18.73 -6.76
C LEU A 76 4.94 -19.75 -7.14
N ILE A 77 4.38 -19.66 -8.36
CA ILE A 77 3.44 -20.64 -8.91
C ILE A 77 4.10 -22.03 -8.95
N SER A 78 5.31 -22.12 -9.52
CA SER A 78 6.05 -23.36 -9.66
C SER A 78 6.43 -23.99 -8.31
N GLN A 79 6.56 -23.20 -7.25
CA GLN A 79 6.78 -23.65 -5.87
C GLN A 79 5.51 -24.12 -5.16
N GLY A 80 4.37 -24.12 -5.86
CA GLY A 80 3.10 -24.64 -5.36
C GLY A 80 2.29 -23.64 -4.52
N ALA A 81 2.42 -22.33 -4.79
CA ALA A 81 1.56 -21.34 -4.18
C ALA A 81 0.07 -21.64 -4.47
N ASN A 82 -0.76 -21.67 -3.44
CA ASN A 82 -2.21 -21.85 -3.52
C ASN A 82 -2.97 -20.53 -3.60
N ALA A 83 -2.32 -19.43 -3.25
CA ALA A 83 -2.78 -18.06 -3.47
C ALA A 83 -1.56 -17.15 -3.63
N LEU A 84 -1.73 -16.05 -4.35
CA LEU A 84 -0.70 -15.03 -4.55
C LEU A 84 -1.15 -13.67 -4.02
N ILE A 85 -0.27 -13.00 -3.30
CA ILE A 85 -0.38 -11.59 -2.93
C ILE A 85 0.70 -10.85 -3.74
N VAL A 86 0.30 -9.90 -4.59
CA VAL A 86 1.21 -9.24 -5.54
C VAL A 86 1.17 -7.73 -5.34
N LEU A 87 2.27 -7.17 -4.86
CA LEU A 87 2.54 -5.74 -4.88
C LEU A 87 3.26 -5.41 -6.18
N ALA A 88 2.52 -4.98 -7.20
CA ALA A 88 3.06 -4.81 -8.54
C ALA A 88 4.07 -3.65 -8.63
N GLN A 89 5.21 -3.89 -9.29
CA GLN A 89 6.16 -2.84 -9.68
C GLN A 89 5.61 -2.01 -10.85
N ASP A 90 4.98 -2.70 -11.78
CA ASP A 90 4.27 -2.14 -12.93
C ASP A 90 2.99 -2.97 -13.12
N THR A 91 1.83 -2.30 -12.99
CA THR A 91 0.53 -2.98 -12.96
C THR A 91 0.08 -3.51 -14.31
N ASP A 92 0.66 -3.03 -15.40
CA ASP A 92 0.43 -3.53 -16.74
C ASP A 92 1.41 -4.66 -17.12
N ALA A 93 2.69 -4.47 -16.80
CA ALA A 93 3.72 -5.47 -17.11
C ALA A 93 3.52 -6.79 -16.37
N ILE A 94 2.88 -6.80 -15.19
CA ILE A 94 2.64 -8.01 -14.39
C ILE A 94 1.48 -8.88 -14.94
N GLN A 95 0.63 -8.35 -15.82
CA GLN A 95 -0.59 -9.04 -16.30
C GLN A 95 -0.36 -10.45 -16.85
N PRO A 96 0.69 -10.75 -17.63
CA PRO A 96 0.90 -12.13 -18.12
C PRO A 96 1.08 -13.14 -16.99
N ALA A 97 1.80 -12.80 -15.93
CA ALA A 97 2.01 -13.69 -14.79
C ALA A 97 0.74 -13.85 -13.94
N VAL A 98 -0.03 -12.77 -13.78
CA VAL A 98 -1.35 -12.81 -13.12
C VAL A 98 -2.32 -13.69 -13.91
N GLN A 99 -2.37 -13.54 -15.24
CA GLN A 99 -3.23 -14.36 -16.08
C GLN A 99 -2.85 -15.84 -16.00
N LYS A 100 -1.56 -16.16 -15.98
CA LYS A 100 -1.07 -17.54 -15.81
C LYS A 100 -1.57 -18.13 -14.47
N ALA A 101 -1.43 -17.41 -13.36
CA ALA A 101 -1.94 -17.87 -12.07
C ALA A 101 -3.46 -18.13 -12.11
N VAL A 102 -4.22 -17.20 -12.70
CA VAL A 102 -5.67 -17.32 -12.88
C VAL A 102 -6.05 -18.54 -13.73
N ASP A 103 -5.31 -18.82 -14.81
CA ASP A 103 -5.56 -19.98 -15.69
C ASP A 103 -5.25 -21.31 -15.00
N GLU A 104 -4.32 -21.31 -14.06
CA GLU A 104 -4.00 -22.46 -13.18
C GLU A 104 -4.95 -22.56 -11.97
N GLY A 105 -5.93 -21.66 -11.85
CA GLY A 105 -6.90 -21.67 -10.74
C GLY A 105 -6.34 -21.15 -9.42
N ILE A 106 -5.21 -20.45 -9.44
CA ILE A 106 -4.57 -19.84 -8.27
C ILE A 106 -5.14 -18.44 -8.10
N PRO A 107 -5.83 -18.13 -6.99
CA PRO A 107 -6.35 -16.79 -6.72
C PRO A 107 -5.21 -15.78 -6.55
N VAL A 108 -5.41 -14.59 -7.11
CA VAL A 108 -4.46 -13.48 -7.06
C VAL A 108 -5.08 -12.29 -6.33
N ILE A 109 -4.34 -11.72 -5.41
CA ILE A 109 -4.68 -10.48 -4.71
C ILE A 109 -3.72 -9.39 -5.20
N GLY A 110 -4.25 -8.37 -5.87
CA GLY A 110 -3.56 -7.11 -6.12
C GLY A 110 -3.47 -6.35 -4.79
N TYR A 111 -2.28 -6.30 -4.23
CA TYR A 111 -2.00 -5.74 -2.92
C TYR A 111 -1.55 -4.30 -3.04
N ASP A 112 -2.25 -3.38 -2.39
CA ASP A 112 -2.03 -1.93 -2.39
C ASP A 112 -2.16 -1.30 -3.79
N ARG A 113 -1.54 -1.86 -4.83
CA ARG A 113 -1.54 -1.37 -6.22
C ARG A 113 -2.53 -2.15 -7.08
N LEU A 114 -3.30 -1.42 -7.88
CA LEU A 114 -4.38 -1.99 -8.71
C LEU A 114 -3.83 -2.85 -9.85
N ILE A 115 -4.18 -4.13 -9.87
CA ILE A 115 -3.94 -5.03 -10.99
C ILE A 115 -5.30 -5.32 -11.64
N GLU A 116 -5.62 -4.66 -12.76
CA GLU A 116 -6.94 -4.77 -13.39
C GLU A 116 -7.13 -6.11 -14.11
N ASN A 117 -7.59 -7.11 -13.34
CA ASN A 117 -8.00 -8.42 -13.84
C ASN A 117 -9.32 -8.82 -13.14
N PRO A 118 -10.39 -9.16 -13.87
CA PRO A 118 -11.72 -9.42 -13.28
C PRO A 118 -11.75 -10.66 -12.38
N LYS A 119 -10.71 -11.48 -12.41
CA LYS A 119 -10.55 -12.68 -11.57
C LYS A 119 -9.53 -12.47 -10.42
N ALA A 120 -8.91 -11.29 -10.31
CA ALA A 120 -8.09 -10.92 -9.18
C ALA A 120 -8.93 -10.16 -8.13
N PHE A 121 -8.57 -10.29 -6.86
CA PHE A 121 -9.11 -9.48 -5.78
C PHE A 121 -8.21 -8.26 -5.57
N TYR A 122 -8.77 -7.09 -5.33
CA TYR A 122 -8.00 -5.89 -5.05
C TYR A 122 -8.16 -5.45 -3.60
N ILE A 123 -7.06 -5.25 -2.89
CA ILE A 123 -7.07 -4.75 -1.52
C ILE A 123 -6.13 -3.57 -1.36
N THR A 124 -6.65 -2.46 -0.84
CA THR A 124 -5.89 -1.23 -0.63
C THR A 124 -6.62 -0.30 0.34
N PHE A 125 -6.09 0.91 0.55
CA PHE A 125 -6.81 2.03 1.15
C PHE A 125 -7.59 2.82 0.08
N ASP A 126 -8.57 3.64 0.50
CA ASP A 126 -9.25 4.57 -0.42
C ASP A 126 -8.25 5.67 -0.84
N ASN A 127 -7.53 5.43 -1.94
CA ASN A 127 -6.47 6.32 -2.42
C ASN A 127 -7.01 7.69 -2.86
N LYS A 128 -8.24 7.77 -3.34
CA LYS A 128 -8.86 9.04 -3.67
C LYS A 128 -9.13 9.87 -2.41
N LEU A 129 -9.62 9.23 -1.35
CA LEU A 129 -9.77 9.86 -0.05
C LEU A 129 -8.42 10.27 0.55
N VAL A 130 -7.35 9.46 0.36
CA VAL A 130 -5.99 9.83 0.76
C VAL A 130 -5.57 11.14 0.10
N GLY A 131 -5.68 11.24 -1.23
CA GLY A 131 -5.34 12.45 -1.98
C GLY A 131 -6.16 13.67 -1.53
N HIS A 132 -7.46 13.48 -1.29
CA HIS A 132 -8.33 14.52 -0.73
C HIS A 132 -7.81 15.03 0.62
N MET A 133 -7.46 14.13 1.54
CA MET A 133 -6.93 14.48 2.87
C MET A 133 -5.58 15.22 2.78
N GLN A 134 -4.70 14.80 1.88
CA GLN A 134 -3.42 15.47 1.61
C GLN A 134 -3.63 16.92 1.19
N ALA A 135 -4.43 17.11 0.14
CA ALA A 135 -4.70 18.45 -0.39
C ALA A 135 -5.45 19.32 0.61
N ALA A 136 -6.43 18.78 1.34
CA ALA A 136 -7.20 19.53 2.33
C ALA A 136 -6.32 20.12 3.44
N ALA A 137 -5.37 19.32 3.96
CA ALA A 137 -4.46 19.79 5.00
C ALA A 137 -3.49 20.87 4.51
N VAL A 138 -2.98 20.75 3.29
CA VAL A 138 -2.10 21.74 2.66
C VAL A 138 -2.89 23.00 2.30
N PHE A 139 -4.06 22.86 1.69
CA PHE A 139 -4.92 23.97 1.29
C PHE A 139 -5.39 24.81 2.48
N ALA A 140 -5.65 24.18 3.62
CA ALA A 140 -6.01 24.90 4.85
C ALA A 140 -4.91 25.88 5.31
N GLN A 141 -3.64 25.60 5.00
CA GLN A 141 -2.51 26.46 5.36
C GLN A 141 -2.13 27.45 4.24
N ALA A 142 -2.35 27.09 2.99
CA ALA A 142 -2.02 27.91 1.83
C ALA A 142 -3.19 27.92 0.81
N PRO A 143 -4.31 28.64 1.07
CA PRO A 143 -5.50 28.60 0.22
C PRO A 143 -5.31 29.28 -1.15
N LYS A 144 -4.15 29.83 -1.41
CA LYS A 144 -3.75 30.49 -2.66
C LYS A 144 -2.24 30.45 -2.83
N GLY A 145 -1.77 30.65 -4.05
CA GLY A 145 -0.32 30.77 -4.35
C GLY A 145 0.16 29.70 -5.32
N ASN A 146 1.45 29.51 -5.34
CA ASN A 146 2.17 28.62 -6.27
C ASN A 146 2.31 27.22 -5.70
N TYR A 147 1.65 26.26 -6.30
CA TYR A 147 1.67 24.86 -5.88
C TYR A 147 2.56 24.00 -6.74
N VAL A 148 3.24 23.05 -6.11
CA VAL A 148 3.94 21.95 -6.76
C VAL A 148 3.29 20.64 -6.37
N PHE A 149 3.10 19.73 -7.35
CA PHE A 149 2.57 18.39 -7.17
C PHE A 149 3.66 17.36 -7.49
N ILE A 150 4.10 16.61 -6.48
CA ILE A 150 5.07 15.51 -6.61
C ILE A 150 4.31 14.21 -6.51
N LYS A 151 4.00 13.63 -7.68
CA LYS A 151 3.23 12.40 -7.80
C LYS A 151 4.12 11.16 -7.69
N GLY A 152 3.51 10.02 -7.40
CA GLY A 152 4.18 8.74 -7.37
C GLY A 152 4.60 8.22 -8.74
N ASN A 153 4.91 6.92 -8.81
CA ASN A 153 5.33 6.27 -10.05
C ASN A 153 4.19 6.20 -11.07
N SER A 154 4.44 6.60 -12.31
CA SER A 154 3.46 6.57 -13.40
C SER A 154 2.96 5.17 -13.80
N ALA A 155 3.71 4.11 -13.44
CA ALA A 155 3.30 2.72 -13.64
C ALA A 155 2.39 2.17 -12.49
N ASP A 156 2.04 3.03 -11.53
CA ASP A 156 1.16 2.75 -10.40
C ASP A 156 -0.07 3.66 -10.45
N PRO A 157 -1.27 3.13 -10.71
CA PRO A 157 -2.51 3.92 -10.76
C PRO A 157 -2.82 4.70 -9.48
N ASN A 158 -2.22 4.34 -8.35
CA ASN A 158 -2.41 5.07 -7.10
C ASN A 158 -1.99 6.54 -7.23
N ALA A 159 -0.93 6.85 -7.98
CA ALA A 159 -0.51 8.23 -8.23
C ALA A 159 -1.64 9.07 -8.86
N ASP A 160 -2.37 8.52 -9.81
CA ASP A 160 -3.49 9.23 -10.44
C ASP A 160 -4.75 9.25 -9.57
N PHE A 161 -5.01 8.22 -8.76
CA PHE A 161 -6.11 8.24 -7.79
C PHE A 161 -5.89 9.30 -6.71
N LEU A 162 -4.69 9.40 -6.18
CA LEU A 162 -4.30 10.45 -5.24
C LEU A 162 -4.47 11.82 -5.87
N ARG A 163 -3.97 12.03 -7.09
CA ARG A 163 -4.08 13.30 -7.81
C ARG A 163 -5.54 13.68 -8.08
N ALA A 164 -6.38 12.70 -8.43
CA ALA A 164 -7.82 12.94 -8.59
C ALA A 164 -8.49 13.37 -7.27
N GLY A 165 -8.12 12.77 -6.14
CA GLY A 165 -8.58 13.20 -4.82
C GLY A 165 -8.11 14.61 -4.45
N GLN A 166 -6.87 14.96 -4.80
CA GLN A 166 -6.34 16.31 -4.60
C GLN A 166 -7.12 17.33 -5.43
N ASP A 167 -7.50 17.00 -6.67
CA ASP A 167 -8.28 17.88 -7.54
C ASP A 167 -9.69 18.18 -7.00
N GLU A 168 -10.28 17.29 -6.23
CA GLU A 168 -11.56 17.55 -5.56
C GLU A 168 -11.46 18.73 -4.57
N VAL A 169 -10.27 18.97 -4.01
CA VAL A 169 -10.04 20.05 -3.03
C VAL A 169 -9.56 21.33 -3.70
N VAL A 170 -8.53 21.22 -4.55
CA VAL A 170 -7.84 22.41 -5.10
C VAL A 170 -8.28 22.77 -6.51
N GLY A 171 -9.05 21.94 -7.18
CA GLY A 171 -9.40 22.12 -8.59
C GLY A 171 -10.10 23.45 -8.90
N ASP A 172 -11.03 23.89 -8.05
CA ASP A 172 -11.72 25.16 -8.26
C ASP A 172 -10.81 26.35 -7.98
N ALA A 173 -9.91 26.26 -7.01
CA ALA A 173 -8.91 27.27 -6.74
C ALA A 173 -7.89 27.40 -7.89
N ILE A 174 -7.55 26.29 -8.54
CA ILE A 174 -6.72 26.28 -9.76
C ILE A 174 -7.49 26.94 -10.93
N LYS A 175 -8.74 26.56 -11.17
CA LYS A 175 -9.57 27.13 -12.24
C LYS A 175 -9.78 28.64 -12.10
N SER A 176 -9.95 29.11 -10.86
CA SER A 176 -10.13 30.54 -10.55
C SER A 176 -8.82 31.34 -10.59
N GLY A 177 -7.66 30.68 -10.67
CA GLY A 177 -6.35 31.32 -10.59
C GLY A 177 -5.91 31.69 -9.17
N ALA A 178 -6.65 31.30 -8.14
CA ALA A 178 -6.19 31.46 -6.76
C ALA A 178 -4.96 30.58 -6.46
N ILE A 179 -4.93 29.39 -7.03
CA ILE A 179 -3.74 28.51 -7.05
C ILE A 179 -3.18 28.45 -8.47
N THR A 180 -1.87 28.61 -8.59
CA THR A 180 -1.13 28.38 -9.82
C THR A 180 -0.33 27.08 -9.68
N ASN A 181 -0.59 26.06 -10.52
CA ASN A 181 0.27 24.88 -10.62
C ASN A 181 1.56 25.28 -11.34
N VAL A 182 2.65 25.45 -10.58
CA VAL A 182 3.97 25.87 -11.11
C VAL A 182 4.90 24.68 -11.36
N GLY A 183 4.50 23.47 -10.97
CA GLY A 183 5.23 22.25 -11.21
C GLY A 183 4.43 21.00 -10.86
N GLU A 184 4.44 20.04 -11.78
CA GLU A 184 3.83 18.71 -11.56
C GLU A 184 4.67 17.66 -12.27
N THR A 185 4.96 16.56 -11.59
CA THR A 185 5.75 15.46 -12.15
C THR A 185 5.37 14.14 -11.50
N TYR A 186 5.61 13.05 -12.22
CA TYR A 186 5.71 11.70 -11.64
C TYR A 186 7.15 11.49 -11.16
N THR A 187 7.28 10.79 -10.05
CA THR A 187 8.55 10.40 -9.43
C THR A 187 8.78 8.92 -9.64
N ASP A 188 9.77 8.56 -10.44
CA ASP A 188 10.09 7.16 -10.71
C ASP A 188 10.34 6.38 -9.43
N ASN A 189 9.69 5.21 -9.31
CA ASN A 189 9.79 4.30 -8.17
C ASN A 189 9.40 4.90 -6.81
N TRP A 190 8.67 6.02 -6.76
CA TRP A 190 8.38 6.74 -5.51
C TRP A 190 9.65 7.14 -4.75
N ASP A 191 10.78 7.30 -5.45
CA ASP A 191 12.11 7.44 -4.86
C ASP A 191 12.33 8.83 -4.24
N PRO A 192 12.70 8.90 -2.93
CA PRO A 192 12.92 10.18 -2.24
C PRO A 192 14.02 11.05 -2.86
N ALA A 193 15.07 10.44 -3.43
CA ALA A 193 16.17 11.20 -4.03
C ALA A 193 15.75 11.81 -5.38
N ASN A 194 14.90 11.11 -6.14
CA ASN A 194 14.29 11.67 -7.35
C ASN A 194 13.37 12.84 -7.00
N ALA A 195 12.50 12.68 -5.99
CA ALA A 195 11.62 13.75 -5.52
C ALA A 195 12.39 14.99 -5.03
N GLN A 196 13.51 14.80 -4.33
CA GLN A 196 14.39 15.90 -3.94
C GLN A 196 14.91 16.66 -5.16
N LYS A 197 15.47 15.94 -6.12
CA LYS A 197 16.01 16.53 -7.35
C LYS A 197 14.94 17.27 -8.16
N GLU A 198 13.74 16.71 -8.27
CA GLU A 198 12.61 17.32 -8.95
C GLU A 198 12.17 18.61 -8.24
N MET A 199 12.09 18.59 -6.90
CA MET A 199 11.77 19.77 -6.12
C MET A 199 12.83 20.86 -6.25
N GLU A 200 14.13 20.53 -6.26
CA GLU A 200 15.23 21.47 -6.52
C GLU A 200 15.10 22.15 -7.90
N GLN A 201 14.68 21.39 -8.91
CA GLN A 201 14.42 21.93 -10.24
C GLN A 201 13.23 22.92 -10.24
N PHE A 202 12.13 22.57 -9.54
CA PHE A 202 10.97 23.46 -9.42
C PHE A 202 11.30 24.73 -8.63
N LEU A 203 12.07 24.64 -7.56
CA LEU A 203 12.54 25.80 -6.81
C LEU A 203 13.38 26.73 -7.67
N THR A 204 14.32 26.18 -8.41
CA THR A 204 15.17 26.94 -9.36
C THR A 204 14.31 27.62 -10.43
N LYS A 205 13.43 26.86 -11.11
CA LYS A 205 12.57 27.36 -12.19
C LYS A 205 11.66 28.51 -11.73
N ASN A 206 11.20 28.45 -10.48
CA ASN A 206 10.25 29.41 -9.92
C ASN A 206 10.92 30.47 -9.02
N ASN A 207 12.26 30.57 -9.02
CA ASN A 207 13.00 31.51 -8.15
C ASN A 207 12.59 31.38 -6.68
N ASN A 208 12.46 30.16 -6.18
CA ASN A 208 12.01 29.81 -4.84
C ASN A 208 10.58 30.30 -4.46
N LYS A 209 9.79 30.70 -5.44
CA LYS A 209 8.39 31.14 -5.20
C LYS A 209 7.45 29.93 -5.29
N VAL A 210 7.49 29.11 -4.27
CA VAL A 210 6.61 27.97 -4.05
C VAL A 210 5.94 28.15 -2.70
N ASP A 211 4.61 28.15 -2.66
CA ASP A 211 3.82 28.41 -1.47
C ASP A 211 3.29 27.11 -0.83
N ALA A 212 3.20 26.01 -1.59
CA ALA A 212 2.77 24.71 -1.10
C ALA A 212 3.28 23.56 -1.97
N VAL A 213 3.48 22.38 -1.36
CA VAL A 213 3.82 21.15 -2.07
C VAL A 213 2.87 20.04 -1.65
N VAL A 214 2.20 19.44 -2.63
CA VAL A 214 1.42 18.22 -2.44
C VAL A 214 2.27 17.05 -2.91
N SER A 215 2.93 16.39 -1.96
CA SER A 215 3.72 15.18 -2.18
C SER A 215 2.89 13.96 -1.82
N GLU A 216 2.91 12.95 -2.66
CA GLU A 216 1.99 11.82 -2.56
C GLU A 216 2.41 10.75 -1.56
N ASN A 217 3.70 10.66 -1.15
CA ASN A 217 4.07 9.82 -0.02
C ASN A 217 5.11 10.45 0.91
N ASP A 218 5.36 9.84 2.05
CA ASP A 218 6.22 10.35 3.11
C ASP A 218 7.70 10.25 2.76
N GLY A 219 8.11 9.23 2.01
CA GLY A 219 9.48 9.11 1.51
C GLY A 219 9.83 10.29 0.60
N MET A 220 9.00 10.53 -0.42
CA MET A 220 9.16 11.68 -1.34
C MET A 220 9.03 13.02 -0.59
N ALA A 221 8.11 13.14 0.36
CA ALA A 221 8.00 14.32 1.22
C ALA A 221 9.30 14.60 1.97
N GLY A 222 10.03 13.57 2.38
CA GLY A 222 11.37 13.71 2.97
C GLY A 222 12.37 14.37 2.01
N GLY A 223 12.39 13.93 0.75
CA GLY A 223 13.20 14.56 -0.31
C GLY A 223 12.80 16.02 -0.60
N VAL A 224 11.48 16.27 -0.69
CA VAL A 224 10.93 17.64 -0.84
C VAL A 224 11.35 18.53 0.32
N VAL A 225 11.23 18.07 1.57
CA VAL A 225 11.63 18.85 2.75
C VAL A 225 13.13 19.13 2.76
N ALA A 226 13.97 18.19 2.31
CA ALA A 226 15.40 18.40 2.18
C ALA A 226 15.73 19.51 1.15
N ALA A 227 15.08 19.51 -0.02
CA ALA A 227 15.21 20.55 -1.03
C ALA A 227 14.75 21.93 -0.52
N LEU A 228 13.63 21.97 0.20
CA LEU A 228 13.12 23.20 0.83
C LEU A 228 14.06 23.71 1.92
N ALA A 229 14.63 22.81 2.73
CA ALA A 229 15.58 23.17 3.79
C ALA A 229 16.86 23.82 3.24
N ALA A 230 17.36 23.35 2.11
CA ALA A 230 18.52 23.94 1.43
C ALA A 230 18.28 25.41 1.00
N GLN A 231 17.00 25.82 0.88
CA GLN A 231 16.60 27.19 0.54
C GLN A 231 16.04 27.97 1.74
N GLY A 232 16.07 27.42 2.95
CA GLY A 232 15.51 28.04 4.15
C GLY A 232 13.96 28.08 4.16
N LEU A 233 13.28 27.23 3.38
CA LEU A 233 11.83 27.21 3.20
C LEU A 233 11.13 26.06 3.99
N ALA A 234 11.89 25.13 4.55
CA ALA A 234 11.32 24.05 5.36
C ALA A 234 10.59 24.60 6.59
N GLY A 235 9.35 24.13 6.82
CA GLY A 235 8.49 24.61 7.88
C GLY A 235 7.73 25.91 7.56
N THR A 236 8.04 26.58 6.44
CA THR A 236 7.27 27.70 5.91
C THR A 236 6.33 27.25 4.80
N VAL A 237 6.80 26.38 3.93
CA VAL A 237 6.01 25.78 2.85
C VAL A 237 5.35 24.50 3.38
N PRO A 238 4.00 24.41 3.40
CA PRO A 238 3.30 23.19 3.79
C PRO A 238 3.57 22.06 2.80
N VAL A 239 3.80 20.83 3.35
CA VAL A 239 4.10 19.61 2.58
C VAL A 239 3.21 18.48 3.06
N SER A 240 2.57 17.76 2.15
CA SER A 240 1.83 16.55 2.46
C SER A 240 2.67 15.28 2.27
N GLY A 241 2.15 14.18 2.78
CA GLY A 241 2.61 12.81 2.55
C GLY A 241 1.54 11.80 2.87
N GLN A 242 1.85 10.52 2.76
CA GLN A 242 1.06 9.38 3.21
C GLN A 242 1.97 8.26 3.68
N ASP A 243 1.38 7.26 4.31
CA ASP A 243 1.85 5.99 4.84
C ASP A 243 2.12 6.01 6.35
N GLY A 244 2.41 7.16 6.96
CA GLY A 244 2.70 7.26 8.38
C GLY A 244 4.11 6.82 8.73
N ASP A 245 5.08 7.07 7.85
CA ASP A 245 6.49 6.75 8.11
C ASP A 245 6.96 7.43 9.40
N HIS A 246 7.76 6.72 10.21
CA HIS A 246 8.26 7.25 11.49
C HIS A 246 8.97 8.59 11.33
N ALA A 247 9.80 8.71 10.28
CA ALA A 247 10.47 9.96 9.97
C ALA A 247 9.51 11.10 9.60
N ALA A 248 8.40 10.80 8.95
CA ALA A 248 7.38 11.79 8.58
C ALA A 248 6.60 12.28 9.82
N LEU A 249 6.24 11.37 10.71
CA LEU A 249 5.57 11.71 11.97
C LEU A 249 6.46 12.62 12.85
N ASN A 250 7.77 12.39 12.86
CA ASN A 250 8.72 13.31 13.50
C ASN A 250 8.81 14.64 12.75
N ARG A 251 8.84 14.67 11.40
CA ARG A 251 8.80 15.93 10.61
C ARG A 251 7.52 16.74 10.88
N ILE A 252 6.38 16.08 11.09
CA ILE A 252 5.13 16.73 11.50
C ILE A 252 5.31 17.38 12.88
N ALA A 253 5.90 16.67 13.84
CA ALA A 253 6.17 17.20 15.16
C ALA A 253 7.17 18.37 15.14
N LEU A 254 8.18 18.31 14.28
CA LEU A 254 9.12 19.39 14.00
C LEU A 254 8.51 20.56 13.23
N GLY A 255 7.35 20.37 12.57
CA GLY A 255 6.64 21.38 11.78
C GLY A 255 7.22 21.55 10.38
N THR A 256 7.98 20.60 9.85
CA THR A 256 8.53 20.64 8.48
C THR A 256 7.71 19.83 7.49
N GLN A 257 6.74 19.05 7.95
CA GLN A 257 5.69 18.40 7.17
C GLN A 257 4.33 18.71 7.80
N THR A 258 3.28 18.88 6.99
CA THR A 258 1.96 19.30 7.44
C THR A 258 1.08 18.13 7.84
N VAL A 259 1.11 17.07 7.03
CA VAL A 259 0.26 15.89 7.16
C VAL A 259 0.98 14.67 6.62
N SER A 260 0.77 13.54 7.28
CA SER A 260 0.92 12.21 6.72
C SER A 260 -0.43 11.51 6.79
N VAL A 261 -0.95 11.06 5.67
CA VAL A 261 -2.18 10.27 5.67
C VAL A 261 -1.79 8.82 5.98
N TRP A 262 -1.97 8.46 7.26
CA TRP A 262 -1.57 7.16 7.77
C TRP A 262 -2.42 6.03 7.18
N LYS A 263 -1.73 5.06 6.63
CA LYS A 263 -2.23 3.79 6.10
C LYS A 263 -1.68 2.69 7.01
N ASP A 264 -2.49 2.17 7.95
CA ASP A 264 -1.99 1.15 8.87
C ASP A 264 -1.66 -0.16 8.13
N ALA A 265 -0.39 -0.32 7.79
CA ALA A 265 0.14 -1.48 7.07
C ALA A 265 -0.11 -2.81 7.79
N ARG A 266 -0.26 -2.76 9.12
CA ARG A 266 -0.57 -3.97 9.93
C ARG A 266 -1.97 -4.49 9.62
N GLU A 267 -2.94 -3.59 9.44
CA GLU A 267 -4.31 -3.97 9.09
C GLU A 267 -4.38 -4.42 7.63
N LEU A 268 -3.72 -3.72 6.69
CA LEU A 268 -3.72 -4.11 5.29
C LEU A 268 -3.10 -5.50 5.10
N GLY A 269 -1.93 -5.75 5.70
CA GLY A 269 -1.26 -7.05 5.62
C GLY A 269 -2.09 -8.18 6.26
N LYS A 270 -2.73 -7.90 7.41
CA LYS A 270 -3.62 -8.85 8.09
C LYS A 270 -4.80 -9.23 7.19
N GLU A 271 -5.50 -8.24 6.64
CA GLU A 271 -6.66 -8.48 5.76
C GLU A 271 -6.25 -9.21 4.48
N ALA A 272 -5.14 -8.84 3.85
CA ALA A 272 -4.66 -9.52 2.64
C ALA A 272 -4.33 -11.00 2.89
N ALA A 273 -3.68 -11.31 4.02
CA ALA A 273 -3.38 -12.70 4.38
C ALA A 273 -4.65 -13.50 4.69
N THR A 274 -5.63 -12.87 5.36
CA THR A 274 -6.94 -13.49 5.64
C THR A 274 -7.66 -13.81 4.35
N VAL A 275 -7.77 -12.85 3.43
CA VAL A 275 -8.37 -13.03 2.11
C VAL A 275 -7.63 -14.10 1.31
N ALA A 276 -6.30 -14.13 1.32
CA ALA A 276 -5.52 -15.15 0.63
C ALA A 276 -5.85 -16.57 1.12
N ILE A 277 -5.98 -16.75 2.44
CA ILE A 277 -6.36 -18.05 3.04
C ILE A 277 -7.78 -18.43 2.63
N GLU A 278 -8.74 -17.52 2.67
CA GLU A 278 -10.13 -17.76 2.29
C GLU A 278 -10.26 -18.17 0.82
N LEU A 279 -9.63 -17.43 -0.07
CA LEU A 279 -9.63 -17.72 -1.50
C LEU A 279 -8.94 -19.06 -1.81
N ALA A 280 -7.79 -19.35 -1.17
CA ALA A 280 -7.11 -20.65 -1.30
C ALA A 280 -7.97 -21.83 -0.82
N LYS A 281 -8.90 -21.60 0.10
CA LYS A 281 -9.88 -22.60 0.59
C LYS A 281 -11.14 -22.68 -0.27
N GLY A 282 -11.24 -21.89 -1.34
CA GLY A 282 -12.35 -21.94 -2.30
C GLY A 282 -13.47 -20.92 -2.03
N THR A 283 -13.28 -19.96 -1.14
CA THR A 283 -14.20 -18.80 -1.05
C THR A 283 -14.16 -18.03 -2.38
N THR A 284 -15.32 -17.62 -2.89
CA THR A 284 -15.38 -16.80 -4.10
C THR A 284 -15.17 -15.31 -3.80
N LEU A 285 -14.68 -14.55 -4.78
CA LEU A 285 -14.32 -13.14 -4.60
C LEU A 285 -15.47 -12.29 -4.03
N ASP A 286 -16.70 -12.57 -4.44
CA ASP A 286 -17.94 -11.88 -4.00
C ASP A 286 -18.37 -12.25 -2.57
N LYS A 287 -17.78 -13.30 -1.98
CA LYS A 287 -18.07 -13.77 -0.63
C LYS A 287 -17.03 -13.36 0.41
N VAL A 288 -15.95 -12.72 -0.01
CA VAL A 288 -15.00 -12.12 0.92
C VAL A 288 -15.72 -11.03 1.72
N GLU A 289 -15.58 -11.04 3.04
CA GLU A 289 -16.24 -10.06 3.92
C GLU A 289 -15.82 -8.63 3.57
N GLY A 290 -16.77 -7.72 3.46
CA GLY A 290 -16.52 -6.33 3.08
C GLY A 290 -16.21 -6.12 1.59
N SER A 291 -16.28 -7.17 0.77
CA SER A 291 -16.06 -7.05 -0.69
C SER A 291 -17.07 -6.12 -1.34
N VAL A 292 -16.57 -5.21 -2.14
CA VAL A 292 -17.34 -4.30 -2.99
C VAL A 292 -16.91 -4.43 -4.44
N THR A 293 -17.78 -4.03 -5.38
CA THR A 293 -17.38 -3.91 -6.78
C THR A 293 -16.70 -2.57 -7.02
N PHE A 294 -15.55 -2.59 -7.65
CA PHE A 294 -14.77 -1.42 -8.06
C PHE A 294 -14.45 -1.49 -9.55
N ASP A 295 -14.78 -0.43 -10.28
CA ASP A 295 -14.53 -0.25 -11.71
C ASP A 295 -13.87 1.11 -12.02
N GLY A 296 -13.32 1.74 -10.97
CA GLY A 296 -12.68 3.07 -11.05
C GLY A 296 -11.28 3.06 -11.66
N GLY A 297 -10.73 1.90 -12.02
CA GLY A 297 -9.41 1.80 -12.65
C GLY A 297 -9.33 2.41 -14.05
N PRO A 298 -8.13 2.65 -14.59
CA PRO A 298 -7.93 3.25 -15.90
C PRO A 298 -8.54 2.44 -17.06
N LYS A 299 -8.60 1.11 -16.94
CA LYS A 299 -9.21 0.21 -17.92
C LYS A 299 -10.69 -0.09 -17.62
N LYS A 300 -11.22 0.42 -16.52
CA LYS A 300 -12.61 0.21 -16.07
C LYS A 300 -13.02 -1.26 -15.96
N VAL A 301 -12.11 -2.11 -15.55
CA VAL A 301 -12.39 -3.52 -15.31
C VAL A 301 -13.11 -3.66 -13.98
N PRO A 302 -14.34 -4.22 -13.94
CA PRO A 302 -15.02 -4.46 -12.66
C PRO A 302 -14.29 -5.56 -11.89
N MET A 303 -13.95 -5.24 -10.64
CA MET A 303 -13.21 -6.12 -9.74
C MET A 303 -13.88 -6.19 -8.38
N HIS A 304 -13.71 -7.31 -7.69
CA HIS A 304 -14.01 -7.41 -6.27
C HIS A 304 -12.86 -6.81 -5.47
N SER A 305 -13.19 -5.94 -4.52
CA SER A 305 -12.20 -5.12 -3.83
C SER A 305 -12.56 -4.88 -2.37
N LEU A 306 -11.55 -4.67 -1.53
CA LEU A 306 -11.68 -4.24 -0.14
C LEU A 306 -10.88 -2.95 0.07
N PHE A 307 -11.55 -1.90 0.56
CA PHE A 307 -10.93 -0.61 0.83
C PHE A 307 -10.87 -0.32 2.34
N LEU A 308 -9.66 -0.16 2.85
CA LEU A 308 -9.42 0.29 4.22
C LEU A 308 -9.51 1.82 4.31
N LYS A 309 -9.81 2.31 5.50
CA LYS A 309 -9.93 3.76 5.75
C LYS A 309 -8.60 4.34 6.19
N PRO A 310 -8.08 5.36 5.50
CA PRO A 310 -6.91 6.11 5.93
C PRO A 310 -7.25 7.11 7.03
N VAL A 311 -6.22 7.60 7.74
CA VAL A 311 -6.35 8.62 8.78
C VAL A 311 -5.34 9.74 8.56
N ALA A 312 -5.79 10.98 8.40
CA ALA A 312 -4.90 12.13 8.31
C ALA A 312 -4.25 12.43 9.67
N ILE A 313 -2.92 12.34 9.74
CA ILE A 313 -2.14 12.67 10.93
C ILE A 313 -1.46 14.02 10.73
N THR A 314 -1.76 14.93 11.64
CA THR A 314 -1.21 16.28 11.72
C THR A 314 -0.59 16.51 13.11
N LYS A 315 0.01 17.66 13.34
CA LYS A 315 0.56 18.04 14.66
C LYS A 315 -0.48 17.96 15.81
N ASP A 316 -1.79 18.05 15.46
CA ASP A 316 -2.86 18.14 16.45
C ASP A 316 -3.37 16.77 16.93
N ASN A 317 -3.01 15.68 16.22
CA ASN A 317 -3.49 14.34 16.53
C ASN A 317 -2.40 13.24 16.45
N LEU A 318 -1.14 13.58 16.64
CA LEU A 318 -0.02 12.62 16.68
C LEU A 318 -0.19 11.52 17.74
N ASN A 319 -0.99 11.77 18.79
CA ASN A 319 -1.34 10.75 19.76
C ASN A 319 -2.06 9.53 19.15
N VAL A 320 -2.77 9.69 18.03
CA VAL A 320 -3.50 8.59 17.37
C VAL A 320 -2.53 7.46 16.99
N VAL A 321 -1.41 7.78 16.37
CA VAL A 321 -0.41 6.79 15.96
C VAL A 321 0.43 6.28 17.14
N ILE A 322 0.62 7.10 18.18
CA ILE A 322 1.30 6.68 19.43
C ILE A 322 0.43 5.69 20.20
N ASP A 323 -0.84 6.03 20.41
CA ASP A 323 -1.80 5.19 21.15
C ASP A 323 -2.09 3.87 20.43
N ALA A 324 -2.04 3.89 19.09
CA ALA A 324 -2.11 2.69 18.26
C ALA A 324 -0.86 1.81 18.34
N GLY A 325 0.22 2.26 19.00
CA GLY A 325 1.50 1.55 19.06
C GLY A 325 2.21 1.45 17.70
N TRP A 326 1.93 2.40 16.80
CA TRP A 326 2.60 2.49 15.50
C TRP A 326 4.01 3.05 15.64
N ILE A 327 4.16 4.09 16.44
CA ILE A 327 5.43 4.78 16.74
C ILE A 327 5.47 5.14 18.22
N THR A 328 6.67 5.24 18.80
CA THR A 328 6.81 5.69 20.18
C THR A 328 6.77 7.22 20.31
N LYS A 329 6.31 7.73 21.47
CA LYS A 329 6.38 9.16 21.77
C LYS A 329 7.81 9.71 21.66
N ALA A 330 8.81 8.92 22.07
CA ALA A 330 10.22 9.31 22.02
C ALA A 330 10.69 9.56 20.57
N GLU A 331 10.30 8.70 19.62
CA GLU A 331 10.62 8.85 18.21
C GLU A 331 9.91 10.07 17.60
N VAL A 332 8.60 10.21 17.83
CA VAL A 332 7.85 11.39 17.38
C VAL A 332 8.47 12.69 17.87
N CYS A 333 8.89 12.74 19.13
CA CYS A 333 9.38 13.96 19.78
C CYS A 333 10.88 14.18 19.65
N GLN A 334 11.60 13.36 18.90
CA GLN A 334 13.04 13.52 18.72
C GLN A 334 13.38 14.89 18.11
N GLY A 335 14.19 15.69 18.83
CA GLY A 335 14.63 17.01 18.38
C GLY A 335 13.52 18.09 18.42
N VAL A 336 12.33 17.78 18.91
CA VAL A 336 11.24 18.76 19.06
C VAL A 336 11.49 19.63 20.29
N PRO A 337 11.53 20.97 20.15
CA PRO A 337 11.68 21.87 21.29
C PRO A 337 10.55 21.70 22.32
N ALA A 338 10.88 21.78 23.61
CA ALA A 338 9.91 21.67 24.67
C ALA A 338 8.77 22.71 24.50
N GLY A 339 7.53 22.27 24.67
CA GLY A 339 6.34 23.12 24.55
C GLY A 339 5.93 23.48 23.11
N LYS A 340 6.64 22.99 22.08
CA LYS A 340 6.28 23.28 20.67
C LYS A 340 4.97 22.61 20.26
N ILE A 341 4.74 21.40 20.70
CA ILE A 341 3.48 20.65 20.48
C ILE A 341 3.06 19.92 21.76
N ALA A 342 1.75 19.77 21.96
CA ALA A 342 1.19 19.23 23.20
C ALA A 342 1.68 17.80 23.52
N VAL A 343 1.79 16.94 22.52
CA VAL A 343 2.20 15.52 22.69
C VAL A 343 3.65 15.37 23.16
N CYS A 344 4.52 16.37 22.91
CA CYS A 344 5.94 16.36 23.29
C CYS A 344 6.26 17.19 24.54
N GLY A 345 5.26 17.84 25.15
CA GLY A 345 5.40 18.64 26.35
C GLY A 345 5.42 17.85 27.64
#